data_af9c7eabb1c653c7956a354916361d4d
#
_entry.id   af9c7eabb1c653c7956a354916361d4d
#
_cell.length_a   1.000
_cell.length_b   1.000
_cell.length_c   1.000
_cell.angle_alpha   90.00
_cell.angle_beta   90.00
_cell.angle_gamma   90.00
#
_symmetry.space_group_name_H-M   'P 1'
#
loop_
_entity.id
_entity.type
_entity.pdbx_description
1 polymer ?
#
loop_
_entity_poly.entity_id
_entity_poly.type
_entity_poly.pdbx_seq_one_letter_code
_entity_poly.pdbx_strand_id
1 'polypeptide(L)'
;MEKPSLDTIVSLAKRRGFVFPGSEIYGGLAGTFDYGPHGVVLKENIKNLWRRMFVEERDDMYQVDATILMNPRVWEASGHVAGFSDPLVDCSNCKKRFRADHLEDANTCPSCGKHGTLGAARQFNMMFATKAGASEDEAATVYLRPETAAGMFVNFKNVVDSFHPKLPFGLAQIGKAFRNEIAPRDFIFRLRELEQMEVEYFVRAGEWEKSFEEWLDIMHRFANKLGLASDTVHELEVGDGDRAHYSKRTVDIEYDYPFGRKELWGLAYRGDFDLSAHQNGSSVSLEYQDEELKEKFLPHVIEPSVGLDRTFLAVLLAAYREDELGGETRTYLALPAHLAPIKAMVSPLLKNKPELVEKAREVRAELRKIHPAIAWDDNGNIGKRYRRQDEIGTPFCITIDFDTLGETPELKDTVTLRHRDTGEQERLTIAEAGERLRATLS
;
A
#
# COMPACT_ATOMS: atom_id res chain seq x y z
N MET A 1 8.82 -14.51 18.21
CA MET A 1 10.02 -13.83 17.64
C MET A 1 9.93 -12.35 17.95
N GLU A 2 11.03 -11.70 18.28
CA GLU A 2 11.09 -10.26 18.47
C GLU A 2 10.82 -9.55 17.14
N LYS A 3 9.99 -8.49 17.16
CA LYS A 3 9.69 -7.72 15.96
C LYS A 3 10.95 -6.99 15.49
N PRO A 4 11.22 -6.91 14.16
CA PRO A 4 12.36 -6.16 13.66
C PRO A 4 12.23 -4.67 13.99
N SER A 5 13.37 -4.00 14.22
CA SER A 5 13.38 -2.54 14.33
C SER A 5 13.03 -1.90 12.98
N LEU A 6 12.57 -0.66 13.00
CA LEU A 6 12.32 0.09 11.76
C LEU A 6 13.59 0.24 10.94
N ASP A 7 14.73 0.48 11.58
CA ASP A 7 16.04 0.63 10.91
C ASP A 7 16.47 -0.65 10.20
N THR A 8 16.17 -1.82 10.76
CA THR A 8 16.42 -3.12 10.13
C THR A 8 15.63 -3.23 8.83
N ILE A 9 14.36 -2.88 8.84
CA ILE A 9 13.50 -2.91 7.64
C ILE A 9 13.94 -1.87 6.60
N VAL A 10 14.28 -0.65 7.01
CA VAL A 10 14.79 0.40 6.11
C VAL A 10 16.07 -0.05 5.42
N SER A 11 17.02 -0.63 6.18
CA SER A 11 18.28 -1.16 5.65
C SER A 11 18.05 -2.29 4.63
N LEU A 12 17.17 -3.25 4.96
CA LEU A 12 16.80 -4.34 4.05
C LEU A 12 16.13 -3.81 2.79
N ALA A 13 15.15 -2.93 2.93
CA ALA A 13 14.40 -2.34 1.83
C ALA A 13 15.32 -1.62 0.84
N LYS A 14 16.24 -0.80 1.34
CA LYS A 14 17.25 -0.11 0.51
C LYS A 14 18.19 -1.11 -0.18
N ARG A 15 18.78 -2.03 0.59
CA ARG A 15 19.76 -3.01 0.08
C ARG A 15 19.18 -3.93 -0.98
N ARG A 16 17.88 -4.26 -0.89
CA ARG A 16 17.20 -5.17 -1.82
C ARG A 16 16.31 -4.48 -2.86
N GLY A 17 16.42 -3.16 -2.99
CA GLY A 17 15.75 -2.42 -4.06
C GLY A 17 14.22 -2.40 -3.92
N PHE A 18 13.72 -2.34 -2.68
CA PHE A 18 12.31 -2.11 -2.41
C PHE A 18 11.99 -0.61 -2.36
N VAL A 19 12.71 0.14 -1.52
CA VAL A 19 12.45 1.57 -1.31
C VAL A 19 13.76 2.33 -1.16
N PHE A 20 13.86 3.48 -1.81
CA PHE A 20 14.97 4.40 -1.74
C PHE A 20 14.50 5.77 -1.24
N PRO A 21 15.35 6.57 -0.55
CA PRO A 21 15.06 7.97 -0.31
C PRO A 21 14.87 8.72 -1.63
N GLY A 22 13.79 9.50 -1.74
CA GLY A 22 13.49 10.26 -2.96
C GLY A 22 14.57 11.28 -3.26
N SER A 23 15.09 11.30 -4.49
CA SER A 23 16.15 12.23 -4.93
C SER A 23 17.42 12.20 -4.07
N GLU A 24 17.84 11.04 -3.58
CA GLU A 24 18.93 10.86 -2.61
C GLU A 24 20.24 11.52 -3.05
N ILE A 25 20.57 11.51 -4.35
CA ILE A 25 21.79 12.12 -4.89
C ILE A 25 21.87 13.64 -4.70
N TYR A 26 20.73 14.28 -4.40
CA TYR A 26 20.63 15.73 -4.09
C TYR A 26 20.38 15.97 -2.59
N GLY A 27 20.56 14.97 -1.73
CA GLY A 27 20.30 15.07 -0.29
C GLY A 27 18.86 14.71 0.11
N GLY A 28 18.03 14.33 -0.84
CA GLY A 28 16.65 13.93 -0.60
C GLY A 28 15.68 15.07 -0.31
N LEU A 29 14.39 14.72 -0.27
CA LEU A 29 13.32 15.58 0.20
C LEU A 29 12.53 14.83 1.28
N ALA A 30 12.41 15.41 2.47
CA ALA A 30 11.74 14.76 3.60
C ALA A 30 10.29 14.37 3.25
N GLY A 31 9.93 13.12 3.56
CA GLY A 31 8.59 12.60 3.30
C GLY A 31 8.32 12.20 1.85
N THR A 32 9.38 12.04 1.04
CA THR A 32 9.29 11.47 -0.31
C THR A 32 10.22 10.27 -0.45
N PHE A 33 9.73 9.21 -1.10
CA PHE A 33 10.47 7.98 -1.32
C PHE A 33 10.20 7.44 -2.73
N ASP A 34 11.20 6.80 -3.31
CA ASP A 34 11.12 6.12 -4.59
C ASP A 34 11.00 4.61 -4.35
N TYR A 35 10.09 3.94 -5.06
CA TYR A 35 10.01 2.49 -5.05
C TYR A 35 10.98 1.93 -6.08
N GLY A 36 11.90 1.08 -5.63
CA GLY A 36 12.84 0.37 -6.49
C GLY A 36 12.19 -0.80 -7.25
N PRO A 37 12.96 -1.53 -8.07
CA PRO A 37 12.40 -2.59 -8.94
C PRO A 37 11.59 -3.67 -8.20
N HIS A 38 12.06 -4.14 -7.03
CA HIS A 38 11.30 -5.11 -6.22
C HIS A 38 10.12 -4.45 -5.51
N GLY A 39 10.28 -3.18 -5.11
CA GLY A 39 9.23 -2.41 -4.46
C GLY A 39 8.04 -2.15 -5.38
N VAL A 40 8.29 -1.78 -6.64
CA VAL A 40 7.23 -1.58 -7.64
C VAL A 40 6.41 -2.86 -7.82
N VAL A 41 7.08 -4.02 -7.98
CA VAL A 41 6.36 -5.28 -8.20
C VAL A 41 5.56 -5.69 -6.97
N LEU A 42 6.12 -5.59 -5.75
CA LEU A 42 5.37 -5.86 -4.52
C LEU A 42 4.17 -4.92 -4.38
N LYS A 43 4.36 -3.62 -4.66
CA LYS A 43 3.31 -2.61 -4.63
C LYS A 43 2.18 -2.94 -5.60
N GLU A 44 2.50 -3.32 -6.84
CA GLU A 44 1.51 -3.73 -7.83
C GLU A 44 0.81 -5.04 -7.43
N ASN A 45 1.50 -6.00 -6.82
CA ASN A 45 0.87 -7.22 -6.32
C ASN A 45 -0.14 -6.93 -5.20
N ILE A 46 0.15 -5.98 -4.29
CA ILE A 46 -0.79 -5.52 -3.27
C ILE A 46 -2.02 -4.85 -3.92
N LYS A 47 -1.81 -3.95 -4.90
CA LYS A 47 -2.91 -3.30 -5.64
C LYS A 47 -3.78 -4.31 -6.39
N ASN A 48 -3.16 -5.31 -7.01
CA ASN A 48 -3.89 -6.34 -7.75
C ASN A 48 -4.73 -7.21 -6.82
N LEU A 49 -4.20 -7.56 -5.63
CA LEU A 49 -4.97 -8.27 -4.60
C LEU A 49 -6.17 -7.42 -4.13
N TRP A 50 -5.94 -6.12 -3.84
CA TRP A 50 -7.01 -5.21 -3.46
C TRP A 50 -8.05 -5.07 -4.57
N ARG A 51 -7.62 -4.82 -5.82
CA ARG A 51 -8.53 -4.70 -6.98
C ARG A 51 -9.40 -5.95 -7.13
N ARG A 52 -8.79 -7.14 -7.01
CA ARG A 52 -9.52 -8.39 -7.07
C ARG A 52 -10.58 -8.48 -5.99
N MET A 53 -10.23 -8.26 -4.72
CA MET A 53 -11.13 -8.47 -3.58
C MET A 53 -12.19 -7.38 -3.42
N PHE A 54 -11.84 -6.12 -3.72
CA PHE A 54 -12.71 -4.97 -3.49
C PHE A 54 -13.53 -4.56 -4.73
N VAL A 55 -13.12 -5.02 -5.92
CA VAL A 55 -13.77 -4.63 -7.18
C VAL A 55 -14.16 -5.84 -8.03
N GLU A 56 -13.21 -6.71 -8.41
CA GLU A 56 -13.43 -7.71 -9.46
C GLU A 56 -14.27 -8.92 -8.99
N GLU A 57 -14.20 -9.28 -7.71
CA GLU A 57 -15.00 -10.35 -7.09
C GLU A 57 -16.42 -9.87 -6.70
N ARG A 58 -16.82 -8.63 -7.11
CA ARG A 58 -18.10 -8.01 -6.79
C ARG A 58 -18.78 -7.51 -8.06
N ASP A 59 -20.11 -7.68 -8.11
CA ASP A 59 -20.92 -7.23 -9.25
C ASP A 59 -21.40 -5.77 -9.12
N ASP A 60 -21.21 -5.15 -7.95
CA ASP A 60 -21.71 -3.83 -7.57
C ASP A 60 -20.64 -2.74 -7.52
N MET A 61 -19.45 -2.99 -8.11
CA MET A 61 -18.31 -2.07 -8.02
C MET A 61 -17.87 -1.53 -9.38
N TYR A 62 -17.55 -0.25 -9.42
CA TYR A 62 -17.05 0.45 -10.60
C TYR A 62 -15.74 1.16 -10.28
N GLN A 63 -14.70 0.90 -11.06
CA GLN A 63 -13.41 1.58 -10.86
C GLN A 63 -13.37 2.86 -11.70
N VAL A 64 -12.89 3.95 -11.09
CA VAL A 64 -12.64 5.22 -11.76
C VAL A 64 -11.19 5.65 -11.61
N ASP A 65 -10.71 6.52 -12.48
CA ASP A 65 -9.43 7.19 -12.36
C ASP A 65 -9.62 8.69 -12.55
N ALA A 66 -9.92 9.37 -11.45
CA ALA A 66 -10.12 10.82 -11.44
C ALA A 66 -8.78 11.56 -11.47
N THR A 67 -8.78 12.75 -12.05
CA THR A 67 -7.58 13.59 -12.18
C THR A 67 -7.03 14.04 -10.82
N ILE A 68 -5.70 14.22 -10.75
CA ILE A 68 -5.03 14.78 -9.56
C ILE A 68 -5.38 16.26 -9.40
N LEU A 69 -5.36 17.00 -10.53
CA LEU A 69 -5.76 18.41 -10.57
C LEU A 69 -7.26 18.49 -10.86
N MET A 70 -7.99 19.06 -9.96
CA MET A 70 -9.44 19.27 -10.08
C MET A 70 -9.77 20.76 -9.99
N ASN A 71 -11.00 21.12 -10.34
CA ASN A 71 -11.50 22.48 -10.13
C ASN A 71 -11.36 22.84 -8.65
N PRO A 72 -10.78 23.99 -8.30
CA PRO A 72 -10.59 24.40 -6.88
C PRO A 72 -11.88 24.37 -6.06
N ARG A 73 -13.03 24.62 -6.66
CA ARG A 73 -14.34 24.58 -6.00
C ARG A 73 -14.69 23.20 -5.41
N VAL A 74 -14.07 22.13 -5.90
CA VAL A 74 -14.22 20.79 -5.32
C VAL A 74 -13.72 20.79 -3.89
N TRP A 75 -12.55 21.40 -3.65
CA TRP A 75 -11.91 21.48 -2.34
C TRP A 75 -12.52 22.54 -1.42
N GLU A 76 -13.13 23.57 -1.99
CA GLU A 76 -13.95 24.52 -1.25
C GLU A 76 -15.23 23.86 -0.75
N ALA A 77 -15.95 23.16 -1.63
CA ALA A 77 -17.19 22.45 -1.32
C ALA A 77 -17.00 21.37 -0.26
N SER A 78 -15.94 20.55 -0.37
CA SER A 78 -15.60 19.50 0.60
C SER A 78 -15.01 20.04 1.91
N GLY A 79 -14.72 21.36 2.00
CA GLY A 79 -14.17 21.99 3.19
C GLY A 79 -12.65 21.88 3.37
N HIS A 80 -11.93 21.24 2.46
CA HIS A 80 -10.48 21.04 2.58
C HIS A 80 -9.69 22.35 2.55
N VAL A 81 -10.09 23.32 1.73
CA VAL A 81 -9.40 24.63 1.66
C VAL A 81 -9.48 25.35 3.01
N ALA A 82 -10.59 25.27 3.71
CA ALA A 82 -10.81 25.96 4.97
C ALA A 82 -10.33 25.18 6.19
N GLY A 83 -10.46 23.84 6.19
CA GLY A 83 -10.35 23.02 7.40
C GLY A 83 -9.24 21.96 7.41
N PHE A 84 -8.61 21.65 6.27
CA PHE A 84 -7.56 20.63 6.23
C PHE A 84 -6.22 21.20 6.72
N SER A 85 -6.11 21.36 8.04
CA SER A 85 -4.97 22.03 8.67
C SER A 85 -4.54 21.36 9.96
N ASP A 86 -3.24 21.38 10.22
CA ASP A 86 -2.63 20.92 11.47
C ASP A 86 -2.09 22.13 12.29
N PRO A 87 -2.12 22.05 13.62
CA PRO A 87 -1.53 23.08 14.47
C PRO A 87 0.00 23.00 14.42
N LEU A 88 0.65 24.06 13.91
CA LEU A 88 2.09 24.19 13.72
C LEU A 88 2.70 25.09 14.77
N VAL A 89 3.81 24.67 15.38
CA VAL A 89 4.69 25.49 16.20
C VAL A 89 6.11 25.51 15.66
N ASP A 90 6.77 26.69 15.73
CA ASP A 90 8.18 26.88 15.35
C ASP A 90 9.03 27.03 16.62
N CYS A 91 10.20 26.36 16.67
CA CYS A 91 11.18 26.59 17.70
C CYS A 91 12.07 27.82 17.33
N SER A 92 12.06 28.84 18.14
CA SER A 92 12.86 30.06 17.91
C SER A 92 14.37 29.82 17.97
N ASN A 93 14.82 28.77 18.70
CA ASN A 93 16.22 28.42 18.84
C ASN A 93 16.77 27.57 17.68
N CYS A 94 16.19 26.42 17.42
CA CYS A 94 16.70 25.45 16.40
C CYS A 94 16.00 25.58 15.05
N LYS A 95 15.01 26.46 14.93
CA LYS A 95 14.22 26.70 13.69
C LYS A 95 13.46 25.51 13.17
N LYS A 96 13.39 24.41 13.92
CA LYS A 96 12.58 23.24 13.55
C LYS A 96 11.11 23.47 13.84
N ARG A 97 10.26 22.78 13.10
CA ARG A 97 8.80 22.84 13.13
C ARG A 97 8.23 21.55 13.67
N PHE A 98 7.14 21.67 14.44
CA PHE A 98 6.47 20.54 15.08
C PHE A 98 4.96 20.72 15.00
N ARG A 99 4.24 19.61 15.01
CA ARG A 99 2.79 19.63 15.27
C ARG A 99 2.59 19.87 16.76
N ALA A 100 1.78 20.86 17.09
CA ALA A 100 1.54 21.24 18.49
C ALA A 100 0.82 20.14 19.28
N ASP A 101 -0.11 19.44 18.65
CA ASP A 101 -0.89 18.32 19.20
C ASP A 101 -0.07 17.03 19.46
N HIS A 102 1.16 16.95 18.92
CA HIS A 102 2.07 15.84 19.14
C HIS A 102 3.18 16.14 20.16
N LEU A 103 3.15 17.30 20.79
CA LEU A 103 4.14 17.67 21.80
C LEU A 103 3.73 17.11 23.17
N GLU A 104 4.60 16.33 23.80
CA GLU A 104 4.41 15.86 25.18
C GLU A 104 4.49 17.04 26.18
N ASP A 105 5.36 18.01 25.89
CA ASP A 105 5.50 19.26 26.65
C ASP A 105 5.47 20.46 25.69
N ALA A 106 4.42 21.27 25.78
CA ALA A 106 4.24 22.45 24.94
C ALA A 106 5.29 23.54 25.18
N ASN A 107 6.08 23.45 26.26
CA ASN A 107 7.10 24.44 26.61
C ASN A 107 8.52 24.02 26.23
N THR A 108 8.77 22.75 25.97
CA THR A 108 10.12 22.23 25.70
C THR A 108 10.24 21.75 24.25
N CYS A 109 11.24 22.27 23.52
CA CYS A 109 11.50 21.85 22.16
C CYS A 109 12.03 20.40 22.15
N PRO A 110 11.36 19.43 21.49
CA PRO A 110 11.78 18.03 21.48
C PRO A 110 13.11 17.80 20.72
N SER A 111 13.54 18.75 19.89
CA SER A 111 14.78 18.64 19.13
C SER A 111 16.01 19.21 19.81
N CYS A 112 15.90 20.36 20.49
CA CYS A 112 17.04 21.00 21.11
C CYS A 112 16.97 21.06 22.64
N GLY A 113 15.90 20.55 23.25
CA GLY A 113 15.71 20.49 24.71
C GLY A 113 15.52 21.84 25.41
N LYS A 114 15.47 22.96 24.67
CA LYS A 114 15.34 24.28 25.29
C LYS A 114 13.90 24.60 25.67
N HIS A 115 13.72 25.09 26.90
CA HIS A 115 12.45 25.60 27.43
C HIS A 115 12.10 26.97 26.87
N GLY A 116 10.80 27.24 26.67
CA GLY A 116 10.30 28.59 26.31
C GLY A 116 10.69 29.04 24.89
N THR A 117 11.06 28.09 24.02
CA THR A 117 11.49 28.40 22.65
C THR A 117 10.46 28.04 21.59
N LEU A 118 9.37 27.40 21.98
CA LEU A 118 8.24 27.09 21.09
C LEU A 118 7.33 28.33 21.01
N GLY A 119 7.00 28.75 19.78
CA GLY A 119 6.09 29.87 19.51
C GLY A 119 4.63 29.50 19.73
N ALA A 120 3.72 30.46 19.52
CA ALA A 120 2.30 30.18 19.49
C ALA A 120 1.92 29.23 18.34
N ALA A 121 0.97 28.35 18.62
CA ALA A 121 0.44 27.43 17.57
C ALA A 121 -0.36 28.25 16.54
N ARG A 122 -0.16 27.92 15.26
CA ARG A 122 -0.91 28.47 14.14
C ARG A 122 -1.41 27.36 13.25
N GLN A 123 -2.55 27.55 12.61
CA GLN A 123 -3.07 26.58 11.65
C GLN A 123 -2.20 26.58 10.38
N PHE A 124 -1.81 25.40 9.94
CA PHE A 124 -1.05 25.16 8.72
C PHE A 124 -1.87 24.28 7.79
N ASN A 125 -2.34 24.84 6.66
CA ASN A 125 -3.08 24.08 5.67
C ASN A 125 -2.14 23.08 4.98
N MET A 126 -2.54 21.82 4.96
CA MET A 126 -1.75 20.72 4.42
C MET A 126 -1.93 20.49 2.92
N MET A 127 -2.76 21.26 2.23
CA MET A 127 -2.88 21.15 0.78
C MET A 127 -1.68 21.75 0.06
N PHE A 128 -1.15 21.05 -0.93
CA PHE A 128 -0.21 21.63 -1.87
C PHE A 128 -0.97 22.49 -2.89
N ALA A 129 -0.65 23.77 -2.96
CA ALA A 129 -1.17 24.70 -3.95
C ALA A 129 -0.15 24.92 -5.06
N THR A 130 -0.63 25.05 -6.31
CA THR A 130 0.18 25.42 -7.46
C THR A 130 -0.63 26.31 -8.39
N LYS A 131 -0.04 26.76 -9.51
CA LYS A 131 -0.70 27.58 -10.53
C LYS A 131 -0.93 26.76 -11.79
N ALA A 132 -2.10 26.92 -12.40
CA ALA A 132 -2.44 26.33 -13.69
C ALA A 132 -2.63 27.42 -14.74
N GLY A 133 -2.06 27.24 -15.95
CA GLY A 133 -2.11 28.20 -17.03
C GLY A 133 -0.98 29.25 -16.99
N ALA A 134 -1.04 30.22 -17.89
CA ALA A 134 -0.01 31.24 -18.07
C ALA A 134 -0.20 32.49 -17.19
N SER A 135 -1.31 32.62 -16.48
CA SER A 135 -1.61 33.75 -15.58
C SER A 135 -1.06 33.44 -14.18
N GLU A 136 -0.49 34.47 -13.53
CA GLU A 136 -0.06 34.42 -12.11
C GLU A 136 -1.15 34.85 -11.13
N ASP A 137 -2.35 35.12 -11.61
CA ASP A 137 -3.48 35.56 -10.79
C ASP A 137 -3.91 34.50 -9.78
N GLU A 138 -4.55 34.91 -8.68
CA GLU A 138 -5.12 34.00 -7.66
C GLU A 138 -6.15 33.03 -8.29
N ALA A 139 -6.86 33.46 -9.32
CA ALA A 139 -7.81 32.63 -10.06
C ALA A 139 -7.17 31.41 -10.75
N ALA A 140 -5.83 31.42 -10.97
CA ALA A 140 -5.09 30.28 -11.53
C ALA A 140 -4.66 29.25 -10.47
N THR A 141 -4.99 29.48 -9.19
CA THR A 141 -4.59 28.55 -8.11
C THR A 141 -5.38 27.25 -8.21
N VAL A 142 -4.64 26.14 -8.26
CA VAL A 142 -5.16 24.78 -8.17
C VAL A 142 -4.43 24.02 -7.07
N TYR A 143 -5.01 22.91 -6.64
CA TYR A 143 -4.46 22.11 -5.55
C TYR A 143 -4.14 20.70 -6.03
N LEU A 144 -3.06 20.10 -5.52
CA LEU A 144 -2.86 18.67 -5.60
C LEU A 144 -3.83 18.00 -4.62
N ARG A 145 -4.57 16.99 -5.08
CA ARG A 145 -5.58 16.32 -4.26
C ARG A 145 -4.96 15.73 -2.97
N PRO A 146 -5.53 15.98 -1.79
CA PRO A 146 -5.07 15.41 -0.52
C PRO A 146 -5.62 14.00 -0.26
N GLU A 147 -6.62 13.56 -1.06
CA GLU A 147 -7.31 12.28 -1.01
C GLU A 147 -7.87 11.91 -2.38
N THR A 148 -8.24 10.65 -2.56
CA THR A 148 -8.89 10.18 -3.81
C THR A 148 -10.41 10.25 -3.76
N ALA A 149 -11.03 10.33 -2.59
CA ALA A 149 -12.46 10.32 -2.33
C ALA A 149 -13.24 11.37 -3.14
N ALA A 150 -12.81 12.65 -3.08
CA ALA A 150 -13.48 13.74 -3.78
C ALA A 150 -13.61 13.50 -5.29
N GLY A 151 -12.63 12.82 -5.90
CA GLY A 151 -12.67 12.43 -7.30
C GLY A 151 -13.81 11.46 -7.64
N MET A 152 -14.16 10.60 -6.70
CA MET A 152 -15.27 9.65 -6.84
C MET A 152 -16.62 10.36 -6.67
N PHE A 153 -16.75 11.26 -5.70
CA PHE A 153 -17.97 12.03 -5.49
C PHE A 153 -18.35 12.90 -6.69
N VAL A 154 -17.39 13.62 -7.30
CA VAL A 154 -17.67 14.45 -8.46
C VAL A 154 -18.01 13.64 -9.72
N ASN A 155 -17.61 12.35 -9.76
CA ASN A 155 -17.95 11.43 -10.83
C ASN A 155 -19.19 10.56 -10.55
N PHE A 156 -19.80 10.66 -9.37
CA PHE A 156 -20.98 9.89 -8.98
C PHE A 156 -22.09 9.96 -10.05
N LYS A 157 -22.49 11.18 -10.43
CA LYS A 157 -23.53 11.38 -11.44
C LYS A 157 -23.14 10.80 -12.80
N ASN A 158 -21.89 10.94 -13.22
CA ASN A 158 -21.39 10.40 -14.50
C ASN A 158 -21.56 8.87 -14.56
N VAL A 159 -21.26 8.18 -13.46
CA VAL A 159 -21.40 6.72 -13.38
C VAL A 159 -22.88 6.31 -13.30
N VAL A 160 -23.69 7.01 -12.50
CA VAL A 160 -25.14 6.76 -12.44
C VAL A 160 -25.78 6.92 -13.81
N ASP A 161 -25.46 8.00 -14.53
CA ASP A 161 -26.05 8.28 -15.86
C ASP A 161 -25.55 7.30 -16.94
N SER A 162 -24.35 6.73 -16.79
CA SER A 162 -23.74 5.87 -17.82
C SER A 162 -24.02 4.39 -17.62
N PHE A 163 -24.04 3.93 -16.36
CA PHE A 163 -24.12 2.51 -16.00
C PHE A 163 -25.45 2.13 -15.34
N HIS A 164 -26.21 3.11 -14.87
CA HIS A 164 -27.49 2.90 -14.18
C HIS A 164 -27.42 1.87 -13.06
N PRO A 165 -26.43 1.97 -12.16
CA PRO A 165 -26.24 1.01 -11.09
C PRO A 165 -27.41 1.04 -10.11
N LYS A 166 -27.76 -0.11 -9.55
CA LYS A 166 -28.72 -0.21 -8.45
C LYS A 166 -27.98 -0.08 -7.11
N LEU A 167 -28.59 0.58 -6.13
CA LEU A 167 -28.09 0.59 -4.75
C LEU A 167 -28.24 -0.80 -4.10
N PRO A 168 -27.24 -1.25 -3.33
CA PRO A 168 -25.97 -0.57 -3.08
C PRO A 168 -24.97 -0.75 -4.24
N PHE A 169 -24.10 0.24 -4.48
CA PHE A 169 -23.00 0.14 -5.41
C PHE A 169 -21.82 1.01 -4.94
N GLY A 170 -20.62 0.75 -5.43
CA GLY A 170 -19.42 1.50 -5.07
C GLY A 170 -18.61 2.03 -6.25
N LEU A 171 -17.95 3.15 -6.01
CA LEU A 171 -16.87 3.68 -6.84
C LEU A 171 -15.55 3.40 -6.14
N ALA A 172 -14.57 2.90 -6.89
CA ALA A 172 -13.26 2.55 -6.37
C ALA A 172 -12.16 3.29 -7.11
N GLN A 173 -11.14 3.75 -6.41
CA GLN A 173 -9.97 4.39 -7.00
C GLN A 173 -8.68 3.98 -6.31
N ILE A 174 -7.63 3.73 -7.12
CA ILE A 174 -6.24 3.69 -6.67
C ILE A 174 -5.55 4.94 -7.22
N GLY A 175 -4.91 5.73 -6.37
CA GLY A 175 -4.26 6.94 -6.87
C GLY A 175 -3.37 7.66 -5.87
N LYS A 176 -2.52 8.53 -6.41
CA LYS A 176 -1.67 9.42 -5.63
C LYS A 176 -2.50 10.48 -4.92
N ALA A 177 -2.10 10.76 -3.67
CA ALA A 177 -2.58 11.87 -2.86
C ALA A 177 -1.38 12.64 -2.27
N PHE A 178 -1.58 13.91 -1.92
CA PHE A 178 -0.50 14.81 -1.56
C PHE A 178 -0.88 15.59 -0.30
N ARG A 179 -0.07 15.45 0.75
CA ARG A 179 -0.28 16.14 2.02
C ARG A 179 1.00 16.83 2.43
N ASN A 180 0.99 18.14 2.55
CA ASN A 180 2.17 18.93 2.93
C ASN A 180 2.48 18.75 4.42
N GLU A 181 2.83 17.52 4.80
CA GLU A 181 3.10 17.12 6.19
C GLU A 181 4.16 18.00 6.84
N ILE A 182 3.87 18.51 8.05
CA ILE A 182 4.78 19.33 8.84
C ILE A 182 6.01 18.54 9.24
N ALA A 183 5.82 17.30 9.70
CA ALA A 183 6.85 16.41 10.20
C ALA A 183 6.69 14.99 9.63
N PRO A 184 7.08 14.75 8.35
CA PRO A 184 7.15 13.41 7.81
C PRO A 184 8.11 12.57 8.66
N ARG A 185 7.73 11.30 8.94
CA ARG A 185 8.52 10.43 9.82
C ARG A 185 8.14 8.96 9.63
N ASP A 186 8.89 8.09 10.29
CA ASP A 186 8.64 6.67 10.37
C ASP A 186 8.66 6.00 8.97
N PHE A 187 9.71 6.32 8.18
CA PHE A 187 9.95 5.80 6.84
C PHE A 187 8.76 6.13 5.91
N ILE A 188 8.13 5.11 5.29
CA ILE A 188 6.98 5.30 4.38
C ILE A 188 5.62 5.32 5.10
N PHE A 189 5.60 5.46 6.42
CA PHE A 189 4.36 5.55 7.20
C PHE A 189 3.68 6.92 7.07
N ARG A 190 4.45 8.02 7.11
CA ARG A 190 3.93 9.39 6.97
C ARG A 190 4.67 10.16 5.89
N LEU A 191 4.02 10.32 4.76
CA LEU A 191 4.55 10.83 3.51
C LEU A 191 3.88 12.14 3.07
N ARG A 192 4.58 12.93 2.26
CA ARG A 192 4.01 14.08 1.53
C ARG A 192 3.36 13.66 0.22
N GLU A 193 3.87 12.64 -0.43
CA GLU A 193 3.30 12.00 -1.60
C GLU A 193 3.02 10.54 -1.25
N LEU A 194 1.77 10.15 -1.18
CA LEU A 194 1.29 8.83 -0.79
C LEU A 194 0.37 8.25 -1.87
N GLU A 195 0.02 6.99 -1.73
CA GLU A 195 -0.95 6.34 -2.61
C GLU A 195 -2.05 5.69 -1.79
N GLN A 196 -3.30 5.97 -2.18
CA GLN A 196 -4.51 5.45 -1.53
C GLN A 196 -5.23 4.48 -2.45
N MET A 197 -5.90 3.52 -1.84
CA MET A 197 -6.86 2.61 -2.45
C MET A 197 -8.15 2.79 -1.68
N GLU A 198 -9.13 3.46 -2.28
CA GLU A 198 -10.36 3.88 -1.60
C GLU A 198 -11.60 3.42 -2.38
N VAL A 199 -12.65 3.21 -1.62
CA VAL A 199 -14.00 2.91 -2.12
C VAL A 199 -14.97 3.92 -1.51
N GLU A 200 -15.86 4.47 -2.33
CA GLU A 200 -17.05 5.16 -1.89
C GLU A 200 -18.26 4.28 -2.20
N TYR A 201 -18.80 3.63 -1.18
CA TYR A 201 -19.89 2.67 -1.32
C TYR A 201 -21.21 3.31 -0.96
N PHE A 202 -22.07 3.46 -1.96
CA PHE A 202 -23.35 4.17 -1.85
C PHE A 202 -24.45 3.21 -1.43
N VAL A 203 -25.17 3.59 -0.37
CA VAL A 203 -26.24 2.77 0.24
C VAL A 203 -27.48 3.62 0.55
N ARG A 204 -28.63 2.98 0.75
CA ARG A 204 -29.79 3.64 1.38
C ARG A 204 -29.50 3.91 2.86
N ALA A 205 -30.02 5.02 3.37
CA ALA A 205 -29.78 5.46 4.75
C ALA A 205 -30.09 4.39 5.83
N GLY A 206 -31.05 3.52 5.59
CA GLY A 206 -31.43 2.45 6.54
C GLY A 206 -30.68 1.14 6.39
N GLU A 207 -29.70 1.07 5.46
CA GLU A 207 -28.97 -0.17 5.14
C GLU A 207 -27.46 -0.07 5.45
N TRP A 208 -27.01 1.06 6.00
CA TRP A 208 -25.60 1.33 6.16
C TRP A 208 -24.92 0.40 7.17
N GLU A 209 -25.57 0.06 8.31
CA GLU A 209 -24.95 -0.78 9.34
C GLU A 209 -24.51 -2.14 8.77
N LYS A 210 -25.42 -2.79 8.03
CA LYS A 210 -25.13 -4.08 7.40
C LYS A 210 -23.95 -3.98 6.44
N SER A 211 -23.97 -2.99 5.56
CA SER A 211 -22.91 -2.80 4.58
C SER A 211 -21.57 -2.40 5.23
N PHE A 212 -21.62 -1.67 6.34
CA PHE A 212 -20.42 -1.31 7.11
C PHE A 212 -19.73 -2.57 7.68
N GLU A 213 -20.50 -3.48 8.31
CA GLU A 213 -19.96 -4.73 8.83
C GLU A 213 -19.44 -5.66 7.72
N GLU A 214 -20.11 -5.70 6.56
CA GLU A 214 -19.62 -6.44 5.39
C GLU A 214 -18.26 -5.91 4.89
N TRP A 215 -18.09 -4.58 4.84
CA TRP A 215 -16.81 -3.97 4.46
C TRP A 215 -15.72 -4.21 5.51
N LEU A 216 -16.05 -4.17 6.78
CA LEU A 216 -15.12 -4.49 7.86
C LEU A 216 -14.59 -5.93 7.73
N ASP A 217 -15.46 -6.90 7.44
CA ASP A 217 -15.07 -8.29 7.18
C ASP A 217 -14.16 -8.41 5.94
N ILE A 218 -14.46 -7.70 4.84
CA ILE A 218 -13.62 -7.68 3.64
C ILE A 218 -12.22 -7.15 3.98
N MET A 219 -12.12 -6.08 4.77
CA MET A 219 -10.83 -5.52 5.18
C MET A 219 -10.01 -6.51 6.03
N HIS A 220 -10.64 -7.23 6.96
CA HIS A 220 -9.97 -8.29 7.72
C HIS A 220 -9.50 -9.44 6.85
N ARG A 221 -10.32 -9.88 5.90
CA ARG A 221 -9.92 -10.91 4.93
C ARG A 221 -8.75 -10.43 4.06
N PHE A 222 -8.72 -9.16 3.69
CA PHE A 222 -7.60 -8.56 2.96
C PHE A 222 -6.32 -8.56 3.80
N ALA A 223 -6.39 -8.17 5.09
CA ALA A 223 -5.26 -8.23 6.02
C ALA A 223 -4.66 -9.65 6.09
N ASN A 224 -5.52 -10.67 6.19
CA ASN A 224 -5.09 -12.07 6.21
C ASN A 224 -4.38 -12.46 4.91
N LYS A 225 -4.95 -12.10 3.75
CA LYS A 225 -4.34 -12.36 2.43
C LYS A 225 -3.00 -11.65 2.23
N LEU A 226 -2.79 -10.51 2.87
CA LEU A 226 -1.51 -9.81 2.91
C LEU A 226 -0.46 -10.50 3.81
N GLY A 227 -0.86 -11.51 4.60
CA GLY A 227 0.00 -12.19 5.56
C GLY A 227 0.15 -11.43 6.89
N LEU A 228 -0.75 -10.51 7.21
CA LEU A 228 -0.80 -9.84 8.50
C LEU A 228 -1.46 -10.79 9.52
N ALA A 229 -0.75 -11.08 10.60
CA ALA A 229 -1.28 -11.96 11.64
C ALA A 229 -2.41 -11.27 12.42
N SER A 230 -3.49 -12.00 12.70
CA SER A 230 -4.69 -11.44 13.34
C SER A 230 -4.45 -10.85 14.74
N ASP A 231 -3.42 -11.31 15.44
CA ASP A 231 -3.00 -10.79 16.75
C ASP A 231 -2.19 -9.49 16.67
N THR A 232 -1.87 -9.02 15.44
CA THR A 232 -1.15 -7.78 15.19
C THR A 232 -2.02 -6.69 14.55
N VAL A 233 -3.26 -7.04 14.21
CA VAL A 233 -4.26 -6.16 13.60
C VAL A 233 -5.41 -5.97 14.60
N HIS A 234 -5.77 -4.73 14.88
CA HIS A 234 -6.74 -4.37 15.91
C HIS A 234 -7.76 -3.39 15.38
N GLU A 235 -8.96 -3.41 15.92
CA GLU A 235 -10.01 -2.43 15.65
C GLU A 235 -10.03 -1.37 16.75
N LEU A 236 -10.14 -0.12 16.35
CA LEU A 236 -10.38 1.02 17.22
C LEU A 236 -11.65 1.75 16.77
N GLU A 237 -12.72 1.64 17.52
CA GLU A 237 -13.90 2.49 17.31
C GLU A 237 -13.55 3.92 17.72
N VAL A 238 -13.53 4.83 16.75
CA VAL A 238 -13.12 6.23 16.98
C VAL A 238 -14.24 7.00 17.68
N GLY A 239 -13.94 7.63 18.81
CA GLY A 239 -14.91 8.41 19.57
C GLY A 239 -15.37 9.69 18.86
N ASP A 240 -16.53 10.22 19.25
CA ASP A 240 -17.18 11.38 18.60
C ASP A 240 -16.29 12.61 18.50
N GLY A 241 -15.40 12.83 19.49
CA GLY A 241 -14.53 13.98 19.54
C GLY A 241 -13.31 13.92 18.62
N ASP A 242 -12.96 12.73 18.17
CA ASP A 242 -11.75 12.47 17.38
C ASP A 242 -12.06 12.12 15.92
N ARG A 243 -13.33 11.90 15.60
CA ARG A 243 -13.77 11.59 14.23
C ARG A 243 -13.63 12.78 13.30
N ALA A 244 -13.33 12.52 12.03
CA ALA A 244 -13.43 13.52 10.98
C ALA A 244 -14.84 14.12 10.93
N HIS A 245 -14.95 15.41 10.64
CA HIS A 245 -16.21 16.18 10.70
C HIS A 245 -17.33 15.64 9.79
N TYR A 246 -16.99 14.87 8.78
CA TYR A 246 -17.93 14.22 7.84
C TYR A 246 -18.39 12.83 8.32
N SER A 247 -17.73 12.21 9.28
CA SER A 247 -18.00 10.83 9.68
C SER A 247 -19.00 10.74 10.84
N LYS A 248 -19.97 9.84 10.72
CA LYS A 248 -20.94 9.48 11.75
C LYS A 248 -20.52 8.24 12.55
N ARG A 249 -19.71 7.35 11.95
CA ARG A 249 -19.02 6.23 12.59
C ARG A 249 -17.68 6.01 11.90
N THR A 250 -16.64 5.76 12.65
CA THR A 250 -15.32 5.40 12.12
C THR A 250 -14.74 4.26 12.93
N VAL A 251 -14.22 3.25 12.22
CA VAL A 251 -13.39 2.20 12.79
C VAL A 251 -12.01 2.31 12.14
N ASP A 252 -10.98 2.58 12.94
CA ASP A 252 -9.60 2.46 12.49
C ASP A 252 -9.14 1.02 12.64
N ILE A 253 -8.60 0.45 11.57
CA ILE A 253 -7.86 -0.79 11.63
C ILE A 253 -6.41 -0.43 11.91
N GLU A 254 -5.93 -0.76 13.11
CA GLU A 254 -4.59 -0.47 13.57
C GLU A 254 -3.66 -1.66 13.39
N TYR A 255 -2.36 -1.40 13.23
CA TYR A 255 -1.30 -2.40 13.17
C TYR A 255 -0.22 -2.11 14.20
N ASP A 256 0.36 -3.17 14.77
CA ASP A 256 1.46 -3.08 15.73
C ASP A 256 2.81 -2.84 15.04
N TYR A 257 3.11 -1.59 14.70
CA TYR A 257 4.40 -1.16 14.16
C TYR A 257 5.51 -1.16 15.24
N PRO A 258 6.81 -1.16 14.86
CA PRO A 258 7.91 -1.04 15.84
C PRO A 258 7.91 0.25 16.66
N PHE A 259 7.26 1.31 16.15
CA PHE A 259 7.09 2.60 16.81
C PHE A 259 5.72 2.76 17.52
N GLY A 260 5.03 1.65 17.78
CA GLY A 260 3.76 1.57 18.48
C GLY A 260 2.59 1.21 17.59
N ARG A 261 1.45 0.93 18.22
CA ARG A 261 0.18 0.67 17.51
C ARG A 261 -0.30 1.93 16.87
N LYS A 262 -0.58 1.88 15.57
CA LYS A 262 -1.01 3.02 14.74
C LYS A 262 -1.99 2.56 13.68
N GLU A 263 -2.81 3.52 13.23
CA GLU A 263 -3.74 3.36 12.13
C GLU A 263 -3.04 2.81 10.87
N LEU A 264 -3.55 1.71 10.36
CA LEU A 264 -3.19 1.11 9.09
C LEU A 264 -4.18 1.53 8.00
N TRP A 265 -5.47 1.38 8.29
CA TRP A 265 -6.61 1.68 7.40
C TRP A 265 -7.76 2.31 8.17
N GLY A 266 -8.69 2.94 7.46
CA GLY A 266 -9.90 3.48 8.04
C GLY A 266 -11.15 2.92 7.35
N LEU A 267 -12.21 2.74 8.11
CA LEU A 267 -13.55 2.49 7.59
C LEU A 267 -14.50 3.52 8.19
N ALA A 268 -15.09 4.37 7.34
CA ALA A 268 -15.94 5.47 7.78
C ALA A 268 -17.36 5.37 7.21
N TYR A 269 -18.36 5.65 8.03
CA TYR A 269 -19.70 5.98 7.57
C TYR A 269 -19.85 7.48 7.50
N ARG A 270 -19.90 8.03 6.29
CA ARG A 270 -19.90 9.46 5.99
C ARG A 270 -21.31 10.06 5.89
N GLY A 271 -22.36 9.21 5.86
CA GLY A 271 -23.72 9.65 5.58
C GLY A 271 -23.83 10.24 4.18
N ASP A 272 -24.62 11.28 4.04
CA ASP A 272 -24.85 12.03 2.80
C ASP A 272 -24.00 13.31 2.69
N PHE A 273 -23.02 13.49 3.58
CA PHE A 273 -22.24 14.72 3.73
C PHE A 273 -21.62 15.19 2.42
N ASP A 274 -20.86 14.32 1.75
CA ASP A 274 -20.08 14.69 0.57
C ASP A 274 -20.97 15.00 -0.64
N LEU A 275 -21.97 14.15 -0.91
CA LEU A 275 -22.89 14.40 -2.00
C LEU A 275 -23.71 15.67 -1.76
N SER A 276 -24.14 15.95 -0.52
CA SER A 276 -24.79 17.19 -0.13
C SER A 276 -23.89 18.41 -0.36
N ALA A 277 -22.63 18.33 0.08
CA ALA A 277 -21.66 19.40 -0.07
C ALA A 277 -21.37 19.72 -1.55
N HIS A 278 -21.14 18.70 -2.36
CA HIS A 278 -20.88 18.87 -3.80
C HIS A 278 -22.11 19.31 -4.58
N GLN A 279 -23.31 18.82 -4.23
CA GLN A 279 -24.57 19.29 -4.81
C GLN A 279 -24.76 20.78 -4.54
N ASN A 280 -24.57 21.21 -3.30
CA ASN A 280 -24.72 22.61 -2.92
C ASN A 280 -23.64 23.51 -3.56
N GLY A 281 -22.38 23.04 -3.58
CA GLY A 281 -21.25 23.77 -4.16
C GLY A 281 -21.33 23.92 -5.69
N SER A 282 -21.86 22.92 -6.40
CA SER A 282 -21.97 22.91 -7.86
C SER A 282 -23.31 23.41 -8.38
N SER A 283 -24.37 23.35 -7.57
CA SER A 283 -25.78 23.52 -7.98
C SER A 283 -26.26 22.44 -8.98
N VAL A 284 -25.59 21.29 -9.03
CA VAL A 284 -25.99 20.12 -9.82
C VAL A 284 -26.58 19.09 -8.91
N SER A 285 -27.81 18.58 -9.20
CA SER A 285 -28.41 17.52 -8.41
C SER A 285 -27.57 16.25 -8.48
N LEU A 286 -27.24 15.69 -7.31
CA LEU A 286 -26.57 14.41 -7.10
C LEU A 286 -27.54 13.38 -6.47
N GLU A 287 -28.85 13.68 -6.48
CA GLU A 287 -29.87 12.74 -6.02
C GLU A 287 -29.88 11.49 -6.92
N TYR A 288 -29.94 10.34 -6.28
CA TYR A 288 -30.16 9.06 -6.93
C TYR A 288 -31.67 8.84 -7.11
N GLN A 289 -32.07 8.45 -8.33
CA GLN A 289 -33.44 8.03 -8.61
C GLN A 289 -33.56 6.55 -8.34
N ASP A 290 -34.24 6.19 -7.27
CA ASP A 290 -34.58 4.79 -6.96
C ASP A 290 -35.81 4.36 -7.74
N GLU A 291 -35.61 3.51 -8.75
CA GLU A 291 -36.73 3.02 -9.61
C GLU A 291 -37.66 2.05 -8.88
N GLU A 292 -37.19 1.38 -7.83
CA GLU A 292 -37.99 0.44 -7.05
C GLU A 292 -38.93 1.18 -6.08
N LEU A 293 -38.38 2.17 -5.35
CA LEU A 293 -39.13 3.00 -4.42
C LEU A 293 -39.85 4.18 -5.09
N LYS A 294 -39.42 4.53 -6.34
CA LYS A 294 -39.86 5.73 -7.08
C LYS A 294 -39.61 7.03 -6.33
N GLU A 295 -38.51 7.07 -5.59
CA GLU A 295 -38.11 8.20 -4.78
C GLU A 295 -36.74 8.74 -5.26
N LYS A 296 -36.50 10.02 -4.93
CA LYS A 296 -35.21 10.66 -5.13
C LYS A 296 -34.60 11.00 -3.76
N PHE A 297 -33.35 10.65 -3.57
CA PHE A 297 -32.63 10.96 -2.34
C PHE A 297 -31.11 10.97 -2.60
N LEU A 298 -30.36 11.59 -1.69
CA LEU A 298 -28.91 11.47 -1.65
C LEU A 298 -28.54 10.16 -0.96
N PRO A 299 -27.81 9.24 -1.62
CA PRO A 299 -27.31 8.04 -0.97
C PRO A 299 -26.34 8.37 0.16
N HIS A 300 -26.31 7.51 1.15
CA HIS A 300 -25.29 7.54 2.19
C HIS A 300 -24.04 6.78 1.75
N VAL A 301 -22.91 7.12 2.32
CA VAL A 301 -21.60 6.63 1.89
C VAL A 301 -20.90 5.88 3.00
N ILE A 302 -20.33 4.73 2.67
CA ILE A 302 -19.37 3.97 3.47
C ILE A 302 -18.04 3.99 2.73
N GLU A 303 -16.96 4.39 3.42
CA GLU A 303 -15.64 4.57 2.87
C GLU A 303 -14.63 3.60 3.50
N PRO A 304 -14.30 2.47 2.87
CA PRO A 304 -13.07 1.74 3.16
C PRO A 304 -11.88 2.46 2.52
N SER A 305 -10.96 2.96 3.34
CA SER A 305 -9.74 3.67 2.91
C SER A 305 -8.49 2.90 3.31
N VAL A 306 -7.68 2.53 2.33
CA VAL A 306 -6.46 1.73 2.50
C VAL A 306 -5.25 2.54 2.02
N GLY A 307 -4.40 2.95 2.96
CA GLY A 307 -3.12 3.57 2.65
C GLY A 307 -2.13 2.54 2.11
N LEU A 308 -1.79 2.61 0.81
CA LEU A 308 -0.95 1.61 0.17
C LEU A 308 0.48 1.58 0.75
N ASP A 309 1.06 2.74 1.04
CA ASP A 309 2.43 2.83 1.57
C ASP A 309 2.52 2.27 3.00
N ARG A 310 1.51 2.52 3.86
CA ARG A 310 1.39 1.91 5.19
C ARG A 310 1.20 0.40 5.10
N THR A 311 0.38 -0.07 4.17
CA THR A 311 0.17 -1.50 3.87
C THR A 311 1.47 -2.16 3.44
N PHE A 312 2.22 -1.53 2.55
CA PHE A 312 3.52 -2.02 2.08
C PHE A 312 4.50 -2.18 3.25
N LEU A 313 4.58 -1.19 4.15
CA LEU A 313 5.41 -1.26 5.35
C LEU A 313 4.97 -2.40 6.28
N ALA A 314 3.68 -2.54 6.53
CA ALA A 314 3.13 -3.60 7.36
C ALA A 314 3.44 -5.00 6.78
N VAL A 315 3.33 -5.17 5.46
CA VAL A 315 3.67 -6.42 4.77
C VAL A 315 5.16 -6.76 4.91
N LEU A 316 6.07 -5.78 4.77
CA LEU A 316 7.51 -6.02 4.98
C LEU A 316 7.81 -6.42 6.43
N LEU A 317 7.21 -5.73 7.40
CA LEU A 317 7.35 -6.01 8.83
C LEU A 317 6.80 -7.40 9.18
N ALA A 318 5.61 -7.72 8.68
CA ALA A 318 4.97 -9.02 8.91
C ALA A 318 5.74 -10.18 8.26
N ALA A 319 6.41 -9.92 7.14
CA ALA A 319 7.17 -10.95 6.42
C ALA A 319 8.59 -11.17 6.96
N TYR A 320 9.18 -10.21 7.67
CA TYR A 320 10.56 -10.31 8.13
C TYR A 320 10.78 -11.47 9.11
N ARG A 321 11.81 -12.26 8.86
CA ARG A 321 12.23 -13.38 9.69
C ARG A 321 13.75 -13.45 9.79
N GLU A 322 14.21 -13.97 10.93
CA GLU A 322 15.59 -14.44 11.13
C GLU A 322 15.55 -15.87 11.67
N ASP A 323 16.41 -16.72 11.17
CA ASP A 323 16.63 -18.09 11.65
C ASP A 323 18.10 -18.50 11.52
N GLU A 324 18.41 -19.70 12.01
CA GLU A 324 19.71 -20.33 11.85
C GLU A 324 19.61 -21.43 10.79
N LEU A 325 20.39 -21.32 9.73
CA LEU A 325 20.45 -22.31 8.67
C LEU A 325 21.89 -22.66 8.32
N GLY A 326 22.27 -23.93 8.52
CA GLY A 326 23.65 -24.40 8.27
C GLY A 326 24.70 -23.78 9.19
N GLY A 327 24.31 -23.36 10.42
CA GLY A 327 25.18 -22.74 11.41
C GLY A 327 25.45 -21.25 11.18
N GLU A 328 24.70 -20.62 10.27
CA GLU A 328 24.77 -19.17 10.01
C GLU A 328 23.39 -18.53 10.17
N THR A 329 23.35 -17.34 10.76
CA THR A 329 22.11 -16.53 10.83
C THR A 329 21.64 -16.15 9.42
N ARG A 330 20.37 -16.39 9.16
CA ARG A 330 19.72 -16.09 7.89
C ARG A 330 18.60 -15.08 8.08
N THR A 331 18.59 -14.02 7.28
CA THR A 331 17.47 -13.10 7.15
C THR A 331 16.67 -13.45 5.89
N TYR A 332 15.33 -13.48 6.00
CA TYR A 332 14.46 -13.68 4.85
C TYR A 332 13.11 -12.96 5.02
N LEU A 333 12.43 -12.70 3.89
CA LEU A 333 11.06 -12.19 3.90
C LEU A 333 10.10 -13.34 3.58
N ALA A 334 9.34 -13.78 4.58
CA ALA A 334 8.29 -14.80 4.43
C ALA A 334 7.03 -14.23 3.76
N LEU A 335 7.20 -13.56 2.60
CA LEU A 335 6.09 -13.00 1.85
C LEU A 335 5.16 -14.12 1.36
N PRO A 336 3.83 -13.95 1.42
CA PRO A 336 2.90 -14.78 0.66
C PRO A 336 3.34 -14.87 -0.81
N ALA A 337 3.33 -16.06 -1.39
CA ALA A 337 3.92 -16.28 -2.71
C ALA A 337 3.28 -15.40 -3.81
N HIS A 338 1.97 -15.15 -3.71
CA HIS A 338 1.27 -14.25 -4.63
C HIS A 338 1.73 -12.78 -4.52
N LEU A 339 2.27 -12.36 -3.37
CA LEU A 339 2.83 -11.01 -3.17
C LEU A 339 4.31 -10.92 -3.53
N ALA A 340 5.07 -12.03 -3.46
CA ALA A 340 6.52 -12.02 -3.72
C ALA A 340 6.85 -11.39 -5.08
N PRO A 341 7.83 -10.46 -5.16
CA PRO A 341 8.21 -9.82 -6.42
C PRO A 341 8.74 -10.80 -7.46
N ILE A 342 9.47 -11.80 -7.01
CA ILE A 342 10.02 -12.90 -7.81
C ILE A 342 9.38 -14.19 -7.32
N LYS A 343 8.84 -15.00 -8.24
CA LYS A 343 8.12 -16.23 -7.92
C LYS A 343 9.05 -17.44 -7.79
N ALA A 344 10.08 -17.48 -8.61
CA ALA A 344 11.16 -18.44 -8.48
C ALA A 344 12.46 -17.88 -9.10
N MET A 345 13.61 -18.37 -8.65
CA MET A 345 14.90 -18.12 -9.27
C MET A 345 15.44 -19.41 -9.88
N VAL A 346 15.93 -19.34 -11.10
CA VAL A 346 16.67 -20.43 -11.75
C VAL A 346 18.15 -20.08 -11.84
N SER A 347 19.00 -21.03 -11.46
CA SER A 347 20.43 -20.84 -11.35
C SER A 347 21.18 -22.09 -11.80
N PRO A 348 22.25 -21.97 -12.66
CA PRO A 348 23.17 -23.05 -12.85
C PRO A 348 24.04 -23.22 -11.59
N LEU A 349 24.35 -24.45 -11.17
CA LEU A 349 25.22 -24.67 -10.01
C LEU A 349 26.57 -23.98 -10.22
N LEU A 350 27.14 -24.10 -11.40
CA LEU A 350 28.41 -23.49 -11.79
C LEU A 350 28.27 -22.67 -13.08
N LYS A 351 28.52 -21.35 -12.99
CA LYS A 351 28.44 -20.44 -14.13
C LYS A 351 29.52 -20.61 -15.21
N ASN A 352 30.61 -21.28 -14.87
CA ASN A 352 31.72 -21.56 -15.79
C ASN A 352 31.59 -22.90 -16.52
N LYS A 353 30.45 -23.55 -16.44
CA LYS A 353 30.08 -24.77 -17.14
C LYS A 353 28.97 -24.45 -18.16
N PRO A 354 29.33 -24.31 -19.46
CA PRO A 354 28.36 -23.91 -20.49
C PRO A 354 27.12 -24.81 -20.56
N GLU A 355 27.30 -26.12 -20.40
CA GLU A 355 26.22 -27.11 -20.43
C GLU A 355 25.18 -26.91 -19.32
N LEU A 356 25.63 -26.54 -18.10
CA LEU A 356 24.73 -26.20 -16.99
C LEU A 356 24.00 -24.87 -17.23
N VAL A 357 24.71 -23.89 -17.79
CA VAL A 357 24.12 -22.57 -18.10
C VAL A 357 23.06 -22.69 -19.18
N GLU A 358 23.32 -23.45 -20.24
CA GLU A 358 22.38 -23.70 -21.34
C GLU A 358 21.12 -24.40 -20.82
N LYS A 359 21.27 -25.51 -20.10
CA LYS A 359 20.14 -26.24 -19.50
C LYS A 359 19.34 -25.36 -18.52
N ALA A 360 20.00 -24.55 -17.71
CA ALA A 360 19.32 -23.64 -16.79
C ALA A 360 18.51 -22.55 -17.54
N ARG A 361 18.99 -22.07 -18.69
CA ARG A 361 18.25 -21.14 -19.54
C ARG A 361 17.01 -21.79 -20.16
N GLU A 362 17.12 -23.04 -20.61
CA GLU A 362 15.98 -23.83 -21.10
C GLU A 362 14.93 -23.98 -20.01
N VAL A 363 15.31 -24.47 -18.83
CA VAL A 363 14.39 -24.65 -17.70
C VAL A 363 13.73 -23.33 -17.31
N ARG A 364 14.51 -22.24 -17.24
CA ARG A 364 13.93 -20.90 -16.98
C ARG A 364 12.92 -20.50 -18.05
N ALA A 365 13.20 -20.74 -19.32
CA ALA A 365 12.28 -20.42 -20.42
C ALA A 365 10.96 -21.20 -20.29
N GLU A 366 11.00 -22.47 -19.93
CA GLU A 366 9.81 -23.28 -19.68
C GLU A 366 9.00 -22.75 -18.50
N LEU A 367 9.64 -22.45 -17.36
CA LEU A 367 8.95 -21.93 -16.18
C LEU A 367 8.37 -20.52 -16.42
N ARG A 368 8.99 -19.72 -17.29
CA ARG A 368 8.45 -18.41 -17.69
C ARG A 368 7.16 -18.50 -18.50
N LYS A 369 6.83 -19.62 -19.09
CA LYS A 369 5.51 -19.85 -19.71
C LYS A 369 4.41 -19.96 -18.64
N ILE A 370 4.77 -20.34 -17.40
CA ILE A 370 3.85 -20.42 -16.26
C ILE A 370 3.68 -19.03 -15.63
N HIS A 371 4.80 -18.35 -15.35
CA HIS A 371 4.80 -17.02 -14.75
C HIS A 371 6.01 -16.20 -15.20
N PRO A 372 5.82 -14.92 -15.62
CA PRO A 372 6.91 -14.09 -16.14
C PRO A 372 8.01 -13.74 -15.11
N ALA A 373 7.66 -13.71 -13.81
CA ALA A 373 8.57 -13.31 -12.72
C ALA A 373 9.48 -14.47 -12.27
N ILE A 374 10.15 -15.13 -13.21
CA ILE A 374 11.19 -16.13 -12.95
C ILE A 374 12.56 -15.49 -13.16
N ALA A 375 13.28 -15.27 -12.05
CA ALA A 375 14.58 -14.64 -12.05
C ALA A 375 15.68 -15.56 -12.59
N TRP A 376 16.80 -14.94 -12.97
CA TRP A 376 18.07 -15.58 -13.25
C TRP A 376 19.11 -15.03 -12.29
N ASP A 377 19.91 -15.91 -11.67
CA ASP A 377 21.04 -15.48 -10.87
C ASP A 377 22.19 -16.50 -11.01
N ASP A 378 23.32 -16.05 -11.52
CA ASP A 378 24.57 -16.83 -11.65
C ASP A 378 25.76 -16.13 -10.97
N ASN A 379 25.52 -15.07 -10.18
CA ASN A 379 26.57 -14.28 -9.57
C ASN A 379 26.98 -14.82 -8.19
N GLY A 380 28.28 -15.11 -8.04
CA GLY A 380 28.83 -15.70 -6.83
C GLY A 380 28.54 -17.21 -6.71
N ASN A 381 28.72 -17.78 -5.52
CA ASN A 381 28.39 -19.18 -5.23
C ASN A 381 26.88 -19.34 -4.96
N ILE A 382 26.41 -20.58 -4.99
CA ILE A 382 24.97 -20.90 -4.85
C ILE A 382 24.38 -20.42 -3.51
N GLY A 383 25.13 -20.52 -2.41
CA GLY A 383 24.67 -20.05 -1.10
C GLY A 383 24.41 -18.53 -1.06
N LYS A 384 25.27 -17.72 -1.71
CA LYS A 384 25.06 -16.27 -1.83
C LYS A 384 23.84 -15.92 -2.69
N ARG A 385 23.54 -16.75 -3.73
CA ARG A 385 22.36 -16.58 -4.56
C ARG A 385 21.09 -16.86 -3.74
N TYR A 386 21.07 -17.95 -2.98
CA TYR A 386 19.96 -18.26 -2.07
C TYR A 386 19.72 -17.14 -1.06
N ARG A 387 20.79 -16.62 -0.41
CA ARG A 387 20.65 -15.52 0.56
C ARG A 387 20.03 -14.26 -0.05
N ARG A 388 20.41 -13.91 -1.30
CA ARG A 388 19.79 -12.78 -2.01
C ARG A 388 18.30 -12.99 -2.23
N GLN A 389 17.90 -14.20 -2.63
CA GLN A 389 16.50 -14.54 -2.91
C GLN A 389 15.68 -14.65 -1.62
N ASP A 390 16.27 -15.17 -0.53
CA ASP A 390 15.66 -15.19 0.79
C ASP A 390 15.28 -13.77 1.24
N GLU A 391 16.22 -12.81 1.14
CA GLU A 391 15.98 -11.41 1.51
C GLU A 391 15.03 -10.65 0.58
N ILE A 392 14.81 -11.11 -0.66
CA ILE A 392 13.80 -10.56 -1.59
C ILE A 392 12.42 -11.18 -1.33
N GLY A 393 12.39 -12.34 -0.67
CA GLY A 393 11.16 -13.07 -0.40
C GLY A 393 10.76 -14.03 -1.52
N THR A 394 11.69 -14.46 -2.37
CA THR A 394 11.45 -15.43 -3.44
C THR A 394 11.11 -16.81 -2.87
N PRO A 395 9.92 -17.39 -3.08
CA PRO A 395 9.52 -18.63 -2.42
C PRO A 395 10.34 -19.85 -2.84
N PHE A 396 10.82 -19.91 -4.09
CA PHE A 396 11.54 -21.04 -4.63
C PHE A 396 12.85 -20.65 -5.30
N CYS A 397 13.89 -21.47 -5.07
CA CYS A 397 15.13 -21.41 -5.83
C CYS A 397 15.37 -22.76 -6.53
N ILE A 398 15.52 -22.73 -7.84
CA ILE A 398 15.69 -23.94 -8.69
C ILE A 398 17.13 -23.96 -9.18
N THR A 399 17.86 -25.01 -8.80
CA THR A 399 19.26 -25.18 -9.18
C THR A 399 19.40 -26.30 -10.20
N ILE A 400 20.16 -26.03 -11.26
CA ILE A 400 20.53 -26.95 -12.32
C ILE A 400 21.94 -27.42 -12.05
N ASP A 401 22.13 -28.71 -11.88
CA ASP A 401 23.37 -29.38 -11.52
C ASP A 401 23.75 -30.48 -12.51
N PHE A 402 24.80 -31.23 -12.22
CA PHE A 402 25.29 -32.30 -13.11
C PHE A 402 24.31 -33.47 -13.21
N ASP A 403 23.58 -33.78 -12.14
CA ASP A 403 22.54 -34.81 -12.18
C ASP A 403 21.39 -34.43 -13.14
N THR A 404 21.07 -33.11 -13.23
CA THR A 404 20.11 -32.60 -14.23
C THR A 404 20.55 -32.94 -15.66
N LEU A 405 21.87 -32.96 -15.93
CA LEU A 405 22.43 -33.34 -17.23
C LEU A 405 22.54 -34.84 -17.43
N GLY A 406 22.32 -35.65 -16.37
CA GLY A 406 22.34 -37.10 -16.40
C GLY A 406 23.70 -37.71 -15.98
N GLU A 407 24.48 -37.04 -15.12
CA GLU A 407 25.64 -37.67 -14.48
C GLU A 407 25.18 -38.91 -13.70
N THR A 408 24.04 -38.82 -13.01
CA THR A 408 23.26 -39.94 -12.51
C THR A 408 22.09 -40.16 -13.47
N PRO A 409 22.04 -41.28 -14.25
CA PRO A 409 21.03 -41.46 -15.31
C PRO A 409 19.57 -41.33 -14.84
N GLU A 410 19.25 -41.81 -13.63
CA GLU A 410 17.92 -41.80 -13.03
C GLU A 410 17.47 -40.36 -12.64
N LEU A 411 18.41 -39.41 -12.51
CA LEU A 411 18.16 -38.03 -12.14
C LEU A 411 18.18 -37.06 -13.31
N LYS A 412 18.37 -37.59 -14.54
CA LYS A 412 18.36 -36.78 -15.76
C LYS A 412 17.02 -36.02 -15.88
N ASP A 413 17.10 -34.76 -16.29
CA ASP A 413 15.97 -33.83 -16.43
C ASP A 413 15.20 -33.58 -15.13
N THR A 414 15.83 -33.80 -13.97
CA THR A 414 15.34 -33.35 -12.68
C THR A 414 16.10 -32.11 -12.22
N VAL A 415 15.54 -31.35 -11.29
CA VAL A 415 16.12 -30.12 -10.72
C VAL A 415 16.07 -30.16 -9.20
N THR A 416 16.98 -29.42 -8.55
CA THR A 416 16.89 -29.19 -7.11
C THR A 416 16.05 -27.95 -6.86
N LEU A 417 14.89 -28.11 -6.19
CA LEU A 417 14.04 -27.03 -5.74
C LEU A 417 14.26 -26.79 -4.24
N ARG A 418 14.65 -25.56 -3.88
CA ARG A 418 14.83 -25.13 -2.50
C ARG A 418 13.67 -24.25 -2.06
N HIS A 419 13.09 -24.56 -0.91
CA HIS A 419 12.06 -23.78 -0.25
C HIS A 419 12.69 -22.65 0.59
N ARG A 420 12.20 -21.41 0.43
CA ARG A 420 12.66 -20.26 1.21
C ARG A 420 12.44 -20.46 2.70
N ASP A 421 11.22 -20.85 3.11
CA ASP A 421 10.81 -20.78 4.51
C ASP A 421 11.54 -21.82 5.39
N THR A 422 11.80 -23.01 4.86
CA THR A 422 12.48 -24.09 5.60
C THR A 422 13.96 -24.24 5.25
N GLY A 423 14.36 -23.76 4.06
CA GLY A 423 15.69 -24.03 3.50
C GLY A 423 15.85 -25.46 2.96
N GLU A 424 14.82 -26.30 3.08
CA GLU A 424 14.82 -27.67 2.58
C GLU A 424 14.90 -27.71 1.07
N GLN A 425 15.50 -28.77 0.56
CA GLN A 425 15.67 -29.04 -0.87
C GLN A 425 15.04 -30.37 -1.24
N GLU A 426 14.31 -30.36 -2.32
CA GLU A 426 13.72 -31.56 -2.90
C GLU A 426 14.16 -31.73 -4.36
N ARG A 427 14.25 -32.98 -4.82
CA ARG A 427 14.55 -33.28 -6.20
C ARG A 427 13.27 -33.59 -6.97
N LEU A 428 13.02 -32.82 -8.01
CA LEU A 428 11.79 -32.87 -8.80
C LEU A 428 12.13 -32.92 -10.29
N THR A 429 11.25 -33.50 -11.10
CA THR A 429 11.27 -33.29 -12.54
C THR A 429 10.96 -31.80 -12.84
N ILE A 430 11.37 -31.30 -14.00
CA ILE A 430 11.08 -29.94 -14.44
C ILE A 430 9.56 -29.68 -14.48
N ALA A 431 8.78 -30.70 -14.88
CA ALA A 431 7.31 -30.63 -14.91
C ALA A 431 6.72 -30.48 -13.51
N GLU A 432 7.14 -31.29 -12.53
CA GLU A 432 6.70 -31.21 -11.14
C GLU A 432 7.07 -29.87 -10.49
N ALA A 433 8.28 -29.34 -10.77
CA ALA A 433 8.65 -28.00 -10.33
C ALA A 433 7.72 -26.92 -10.90
N GLY A 434 7.29 -27.07 -12.15
CA GLY A 434 6.29 -26.21 -12.77
C GLY A 434 4.90 -26.31 -12.11
N GLU A 435 4.45 -27.53 -11.77
CA GLU A 435 3.18 -27.74 -11.06
C GLU A 435 3.23 -27.15 -9.64
N ARG A 436 4.36 -27.33 -8.93
CA ARG A 436 4.56 -26.73 -7.61
C ARG A 436 4.45 -25.20 -7.67
N LEU A 437 5.04 -24.60 -8.69
CA LEU A 437 4.95 -23.14 -8.91
C LEU A 437 3.50 -22.71 -9.16
N ARG A 438 2.74 -23.40 -10.03
CA ARG A 438 1.32 -23.07 -10.28
C ARG A 438 0.48 -23.17 -9.01
N ALA A 439 0.58 -24.27 -8.28
CA ALA A 439 -0.19 -24.49 -7.05
C ALA A 439 0.08 -23.46 -5.95
N THR A 440 1.27 -22.89 -5.94
CA THR A 440 1.65 -21.88 -4.93
C THR A 440 1.18 -20.46 -5.31
N LEU A 441 0.92 -20.21 -6.61
CA LEU A 441 0.49 -18.92 -7.13
C LEU A 441 -1.03 -18.77 -7.28
N SER A 442 -1.78 -19.89 -7.26
CA SER A 442 -3.24 -19.93 -7.24
C SER A 442 -3.78 -19.60 -5.83
#